data_13b69df8383604ca31f34a97e49060fb
#
_entry.id   13b69df8383604ca31f34a97e49060fb
#
_cell.length_a   1.000
_cell.length_b   1.000
_cell.length_c   1.000
_cell.angle_alpha   90.00
_cell.angle_beta   90.00
_cell.angle_gamma   90.00
#
_symmetry.space_group_name_H-M   'P 1'
#
loop_
_entity.id
_entity.type
_entity.pdbx_description
1 polymer ?
#
loop_
_entity_poly.entity_id
_entity_poly.type
_entity_poly.pdbx_seq_one_letter_code
_entity_poly.pdbx_strand_id
1 'polypeptide(L)'
;INDHAEASTPRKWLDTKQSIQQCNNLAEGTDDLVSFLGWEWTQVDPNPENHYGHKNVIFLETDDSLVPPRAIGSGGVAPFVMRLGLPWTMSALPATLDFKNRDRFFAFDKFFDEIQATPICPEGVNTRDLPVDCYEEATNPNILFEKLKEWDSPYMVIPHGTTWGFYTPPTSDWKKQLKEFKDDESQFLFEIYSGHGNSEEYR
;
A
#
# COMPACT_ATOMS: atom_id res chain seq x y z
N ILE A 1 -4.43 5.44 -9.41
CA ILE A 1 -3.01 5.10 -9.12
C ILE A 1 -2.99 4.38 -7.79
N ASN A 2 -2.34 3.23 -7.77
CA ASN A 2 -2.27 2.37 -6.61
C ASN A 2 -0.81 1.98 -6.39
N ASP A 3 -0.21 2.49 -5.32
CA ASP A 3 1.18 2.24 -4.96
C ASP A 3 1.23 1.50 -3.62
N HIS A 4 2.29 0.76 -3.37
CA HIS A 4 2.44 0.05 -2.10
C HIS A 4 2.43 1.00 -0.91
N ALA A 5 1.53 0.78 0.04
CA ALA A 5 1.41 1.60 1.24
C ALA A 5 2.70 1.59 2.08
N GLU A 6 3.42 0.48 2.07
CA GLU A 6 4.69 0.29 2.77
C GLU A 6 5.79 1.23 2.28
N ALA A 7 5.65 1.71 1.04
CA ALA A 7 6.53 2.68 0.40
C ALA A 7 5.97 4.11 0.38
N SER A 8 4.73 4.28 0.85
CA SER A 8 4.02 5.57 0.80
C SER A 8 4.17 6.33 2.11
N THR A 9 5.14 7.22 2.19
CA THR A 9 5.24 8.17 3.31
C THR A 9 4.03 9.13 3.29
N PRO A 10 3.68 9.77 4.42
CA PRO A 10 2.60 10.77 4.46
C PRO A 10 2.76 11.87 3.42
N ARG A 11 4.00 12.32 3.14
CA ARG A 11 4.28 13.30 2.09
C ARG A 11 3.97 12.75 0.70
N LYS A 12 4.41 11.54 0.38
CA LYS A 12 4.13 10.89 -0.92
C LYS A 12 2.64 10.64 -1.11
N TRP A 13 1.95 10.27 -0.03
CA TRP A 13 0.51 10.11 -0.06
C TRP A 13 -0.19 11.43 -0.36
N LEU A 14 0.25 12.54 0.23
CA LEU A 14 -0.24 13.87 -0.09
C LEU A 14 0.00 14.23 -1.56
N ASP A 15 1.20 13.98 -2.09
CA ASP A 15 1.55 14.21 -3.50
C ASP A 15 0.62 13.38 -4.43
N THR A 16 0.31 12.12 -4.03
CA THR A 16 -0.63 11.25 -4.77
C THR A 16 -2.04 11.82 -4.77
N LYS A 17 -2.56 12.25 -3.61
CA LYS A 17 -3.88 12.88 -3.50
C LYS A 17 -3.99 14.12 -4.40
N GLN A 18 -3.00 15.00 -4.32
CA GLN A 18 -2.97 16.21 -5.16
C GLN A 18 -2.94 15.90 -6.65
N SER A 19 -2.18 14.88 -7.04
CA SER A 19 -2.10 14.45 -8.44
C SER A 19 -3.45 13.91 -8.96
N ILE A 20 -4.14 13.09 -8.16
CA ILE A 20 -5.47 12.56 -8.50
C ILE A 20 -6.49 13.69 -8.60
N GLN A 21 -6.50 14.61 -7.64
CA GLN A 21 -7.40 15.78 -7.68
C GLN A 21 -7.15 16.63 -8.92
N GLN A 22 -5.88 16.88 -9.28
CA GLN A 22 -5.54 17.63 -10.51
C GLN A 22 -6.01 16.90 -11.76
N CYS A 23 -5.85 15.57 -11.85
CA CYS A 23 -6.35 14.79 -12.98
C CYS A 23 -7.88 14.91 -13.11
N ASN A 24 -8.61 14.76 -12.01
CA ASN A 24 -10.06 14.87 -12.01
C ASN A 24 -10.52 16.29 -12.37
N ASN A 25 -9.86 17.33 -11.87
CA ASN A 25 -10.18 18.73 -12.20
C ASN A 25 -9.93 19.04 -13.69
N LEU A 26 -8.88 18.45 -14.29
CA LEU A 26 -8.61 18.63 -15.74
C LEU A 26 -9.67 17.92 -16.61
N ALA A 27 -10.26 16.86 -16.11
CA ALA A 27 -11.31 16.11 -16.79
C ALA A 27 -12.74 16.60 -16.44
N GLU A 28 -12.87 17.60 -15.59
CA GLU A 28 -14.17 18.13 -15.17
C GLU A 28 -15.00 18.59 -16.36
N GLY A 29 -16.24 18.09 -16.43
CA GLY A 29 -17.15 18.38 -17.54
C GLY A 29 -16.94 17.52 -18.78
N THR A 30 -16.04 16.54 -18.75
CA THR A 30 -15.86 15.51 -19.76
C THR A 30 -16.06 14.13 -19.12
N ASP A 31 -16.38 13.11 -19.93
CA ASP A 31 -16.43 11.71 -19.48
C ASP A 31 -15.13 10.95 -19.83
N ASP A 32 -14.05 11.69 -20.14
CA ASP A 32 -12.83 11.10 -20.72
C ASP A 32 -11.95 10.40 -19.66
N LEU A 33 -11.99 10.86 -18.39
CA LEU A 33 -11.15 10.33 -17.32
C LEU A 33 -11.84 10.45 -15.95
N VAL A 34 -11.87 9.34 -15.23
CA VAL A 34 -12.20 9.30 -13.80
C VAL A 34 -11.05 8.63 -13.06
N SER A 35 -10.44 9.34 -12.13
CA SER A 35 -9.31 8.81 -11.34
C SER A 35 -9.76 8.57 -9.90
N PHE A 36 -9.44 7.38 -9.39
CA PHE A 36 -9.69 7.00 -8.00
C PHE A 36 -8.41 7.06 -7.19
N LEU A 37 -8.54 7.34 -5.90
CA LEU A 37 -7.46 7.31 -4.93
C LEU A 37 -7.39 5.93 -4.29
N GLY A 38 -6.17 5.42 -4.06
CA GLY A 38 -5.99 4.14 -3.41
C GLY A 38 -4.53 3.82 -3.14
N TRP A 39 -4.32 2.77 -2.38
CA TRP A 39 -3.02 2.17 -2.14
C TRP A 39 -3.10 0.64 -2.16
N GLU A 40 -1.96 -0.01 -2.26
CA GLU A 40 -1.83 -1.46 -2.11
C GLU A 40 -1.26 -1.79 -0.73
N TRP A 41 -2.03 -2.52 0.07
CA TRP A 41 -1.58 -3.08 1.33
C TRP A 41 -0.95 -4.45 1.06
N THR A 42 0.30 -4.67 1.53
CA THR A 42 1.11 -5.84 1.19
C THR A 42 1.65 -6.53 2.43
N GLN A 43 0.95 -7.55 2.91
CA GLN A 43 1.37 -8.36 4.05
C GLN A 43 1.90 -9.70 3.56
N VAL A 44 3.18 -9.73 3.23
CA VAL A 44 3.88 -10.94 2.78
C VAL A 44 4.83 -11.41 3.87
N ASP A 45 4.88 -12.72 4.06
CA ASP A 45 5.73 -13.38 5.06
C ASP A 45 6.11 -14.77 4.55
N PRO A 46 7.35 -15.25 4.79
CA PRO A 46 7.74 -16.64 4.48
C PRO A 46 6.97 -17.68 5.29
N ASN A 47 6.45 -17.31 6.47
CA ASN A 47 5.54 -18.15 7.23
C ASN A 47 4.11 -18.00 6.68
N PRO A 48 3.46 -19.10 6.19
CA PRO A 48 2.11 -19.05 5.65
C PRO A 48 1.08 -18.48 6.62
N GLU A 49 1.29 -18.65 7.93
CA GLU A 49 0.38 -18.14 8.96
C GLU A 49 0.30 -16.61 9.01
N ASN A 50 1.36 -15.93 8.58
CA ASN A 50 1.46 -14.47 8.57
C ASN A 50 1.38 -13.89 7.15
N HIS A 51 1.22 -14.74 6.14
CA HIS A 51 1.11 -14.32 4.76
C HIS A 51 -0.36 -14.07 4.41
N TYR A 52 -0.72 -12.82 4.16
CA TYR A 52 -2.08 -12.39 3.79
C TYR A 52 -2.17 -11.83 2.37
N GLY A 53 -1.06 -11.87 1.61
CA GLY A 53 -0.98 -11.41 0.24
C GLY A 53 -1.15 -9.88 0.12
N HIS A 54 -1.75 -9.48 -0.98
CA HIS A 54 -1.91 -8.09 -1.37
C HIS A 54 -3.39 -7.69 -1.38
N LYS A 55 -3.69 -6.43 -1.06
CA LYS A 55 -5.05 -5.87 -1.14
C LYS A 55 -4.99 -4.44 -1.66
N ASN A 56 -5.63 -4.21 -2.79
CA ASN A 56 -5.85 -2.87 -3.28
C ASN A 56 -6.99 -2.22 -2.50
N VAL A 57 -6.72 -1.15 -1.78
CA VAL A 57 -7.70 -0.31 -1.11
C VAL A 57 -7.99 0.88 -2.02
N ILE A 58 -9.24 1.07 -2.40
CA ILE A 58 -9.66 2.12 -3.33
C ILE A 58 -10.78 2.92 -2.68
N PHE A 59 -10.64 4.25 -2.67
CA PHE A 59 -11.64 5.18 -2.17
C PHE A 59 -12.52 5.70 -3.28
N LEU A 60 -13.81 5.86 -3.00
CA LEU A 60 -14.74 6.51 -3.91
C LEU A 60 -14.49 8.03 -3.96
N GLU A 61 -14.17 8.60 -2.80
CA GLU A 61 -13.94 10.03 -2.63
C GLU A 61 -12.47 10.39 -2.85
N THR A 62 -12.23 11.64 -3.24
CA THR A 62 -10.89 12.20 -3.42
C THR A 62 -10.68 13.48 -2.60
N ASP A 63 -11.71 13.96 -1.90
CA ASP A 63 -11.63 15.12 -1.03
C ASP A 63 -10.78 14.84 0.21
N ASP A 64 -9.88 15.75 0.55
CA ASP A 64 -8.95 15.60 1.68
C ASP A 64 -9.64 15.42 3.04
N SER A 65 -10.85 15.92 3.20
CA SER A 65 -11.64 15.76 4.43
C SER A 65 -12.30 14.39 4.57
N LEU A 66 -12.41 13.65 3.45
CA LEU A 66 -13.12 12.36 3.38
C LEU A 66 -12.16 11.18 3.25
N VAL A 67 -10.91 11.40 2.89
CA VAL A 67 -9.92 10.32 2.72
C VAL A 67 -8.83 10.38 3.78
N PRO A 68 -8.20 9.24 4.13
CA PRO A 68 -7.13 9.22 5.14
C PRO A 68 -5.99 10.18 4.80
N PRO A 69 -5.38 10.85 5.80
CA PRO A 69 -4.23 11.72 5.60
C PRO A 69 -2.93 10.96 5.31
N ARG A 70 -2.93 9.63 5.48
CA ARG A 70 -1.82 8.70 5.24
C ARG A 70 -2.35 7.37 4.75
N ALA A 71 -1.55 6.62 4.02
CA ALA A 71 -1.85 5.24 3.67
C ALA A 71 -1.67 4.33 4.90
N ILE A 72 -2.50 3.27 5.00
CA ILE A 72 -2.35 2.22 6.01
C ILE A 72 -1.55 1.10 5.37
N GLY A 73 -0.34 0.88 5.83
CA GLY A 73 0.54 -0.17 5.34
C GLY A 73 0.45 -1.45 6.15
N SER A 74 1.15 -2.47 5.71
CA SER A 74 1.29 -3.72 6.46
C SER A 74 2.34 -3.61 7.56
N GLY A 75 2.37 -4.62 8.42
CA GLY A 75 3.51 -4.90 9.29
C GLY A 75 4.47 -5.93 8.67
N GLY A 76 5.40 -6.43 9.48
CA GLY A 76 6.25 -7.57 9.11
C GLY A 76 7.40 -7.26 8.14
N VAL A 77 7.61 -8.14 7.16
CA VAL A 77 8.84 -8.14 6.35
C VAL A 77 8.93 -6.97 5.39
N ALA A 78 7.83 -6.61 4.72
CA ALA A 78 7.86 -5.57 3.69
C ALA A 78 8.28 -4.20 4.26
N PRO A 79 7.60 -3.61 5.26
CA PRO A 79 8.02 -2.34 5.84
C PRO A 79 9.36 -2.45 6.57
N PHE A 80 9.70 -3.60 7.18
CA PHE A 80 10.99 -3.81 7.79
C PHE A 80 12.14 -3.66 6.79
N VAL A 81 12.05 -4.32 5.63
CA VAL A 81 13.07 -4.22 4.58
C VAL A 81 13.18 -2.80 4.04
N MET A 82 12.05 -2.12 3.82
CA MET A 82 12.04 -0.74 3.36
C MET A 82 12.72 0.21 4.37
N ARG A 83 12.58 -0.05 5.68
CA ARG A 83 13.18 0.76 6.75
C ARG A 83 14.65 0.45 7.03
N LEU A 84 15.18 -0.68 6.56
CA LEU A 84 16.63 -0.95 6.66
C LEU A 84 17.45 0.06 5.85
N GLY A 85 16.85 0.66 4.82
CA GLY A 85 17.52 1.57 3.91
C GLY A 85 18.56 0.91 3.03
N LEU A 86 19.21 1.71 2.23
CA LEU A 86 20.30 1.26 1.37
C LEU A 86 21.62 1.90 1.81
N PRO A 87 22.73 1.15 1.84
CA PRO A 87 24.04 1.77 1.97
C PRO A 87 24.24 2.80 0.86
N TRP A 88 24.77 3.99 1.20
CA TRP A 88 25.02 5.08 0.24
C TRP A 88 25.82 4.63 -1.01
N THR A 89 26.64 3.57 -0.89
CA THR A 89 27.40 3.00 -2.01
C THR A 89 26.50 2.39 -3.08
N MET A 90 25.28 1.97 -2.74
CA MET A 90 24.30 1.44 -3.69
C MET A 90 23.68 2.52 -4.56
N SER A 91 23.74 3.78 -4.15
CA SER A 91 23.32 4.92 -4.95
C SER A 91 24.53 5.59 -5.63
N ALA A 92 25.63 5.78 -4.92
CA ALA A 92 26.81 6.46 -5.42
C ALA A 92 27.52 5.69 -6.54
N LEU A 93 27.69 4.38 -6.43
CA LEU A 93 28.38 3.58 -7.44
C LEU A 93 27.62 3.56 -8.78
N PRO A 94 26.31 3.23 -8.85
CA PRO A 94 25.55 3.35 -10.08
C PRO A 94 25.51 4.79 -10.63
N ALA A 95 25.42 5.80 -9.78
CA ALA A 95 25.43 7.21 -10.18
C ALA A 95 26.74 7.64 -10.88
N THR A 96 27.87 7.00 -10.53
CA THR A 96 29.15 7.24 -11.21
C THR A 96 29.27 6.49 -12.53
N LEU A 97 28.69 5.29 -12.64
CA LEU A 97 28.70 4.45 -13.84
C LEU A 97 27.67 4.93 -14.88
N ASP A 98 26.53 5.43 -14.43
CA ASP A 98 25.47 6.01 -15.28
C ASP A 98 25.24 7.47 -14.93
N PHE A 99 26.23 8.29 -15.25
CA PHE A 99 26.22 9.71 -14.91
C PHE A 99 25.04 10.48 -15.48
N LYS A 100 24.51 10.06 -16.62
CA LYS A 100 23.35 10.69 -17.27
C LYS A 100 22.08 10.53 -16.41
N ASN A 101 21.92 9.42 -15.71
CA ASN A 101 20.75 9.10 -14.88
C ASN A 101 21.04 9.22 -13.36
N ARG A 102 22.16 9.83 -12.97
CA ARG A 102 22.58 9.93 -11.55
C ARG A 102 21.51 10.44 -10.61
N ASP A 103 20.67 11.38 -11.08
CA ASP A 103 19.65 12.00 -10.26
C ASP A 103 18.57 10.99 -9.80
N ARG A 104 18.36 9.91 -10.59
CA ARG A 104 17.45 8.80 -10.21
C ARG A 104 17.98 8.01 -9.02
N PHE A 105 19.29 7.74 -9.00
CA PHE A 105 19.92 7.01 -7.90
C PHE A 105 19.91 7.81 -6.60
N PHE A 106 20.17 9.12 -6.68
CA PHE A 106 20.06 10.00 -5.51
C PHE A 106 18.62 10.25 -5.08
N ALA A 107 17.66 10.28 -6.00
CA ALA A 107 16.25 10.35 -5.65
C ALA A 107 15.79 9.09 -4.91
N PHE A 108 16.31 7.92 -5.30
CA PHE A 108 16.04 6.65 -4.64
C PHE A 108 16.62 6.59 -3.22
N ASP A 109 17.83 7.13 -3.03
CA ASP A 109 18.46 7.26 -1.72
C ASP A 109 17.62 8.14 -0.77
N LYS A 110 17.24 9.34 -1.23
CA LYS A 110 16.33 10.22 -0.49
C LYS A 110 14.99 9.59 -0.14
N PHE A 111 14.48 8.73 -1.01
CA PHE A 111 13.25 7.99 -0.75
C PHE A 111 13.37 7.06 0.46
N PHE A 112 14.48 6.32 0.59
CA PHE A 112 14.73 5.48 1.75
C PHE A 112 14.98 6.30 3.02
N ASP A 113 15.71 7.44 2.91
CA ASP A 113 15.91 8.36 4.03
C ASP A 113 14.57 8.86 4.56
N GLU A 114 13.62 9.19 3.70
CA GLU A 114 12.29 9.65 4.08
C GLU A 114 11.49 8.54 4.78
N ILE A 115 11.52 7.31 4.27
CA ILE A 115 10.87 6.16 4.93
C ILE A 115 11.46 5.93 6.33
N GLN A 116 12.77 5.98 6.47
CA GLN A 116 13.45 5.80 7.77
C GLN A 116 13.11 6.91 8.75
N ALA A 117 13.01 8.15 8.27
CA ALA A 117 12.67 9.31 9.08
C ALA A 117 11.20 9.36 9.52
N THR A 118 10.30 8.63 8.83
CA THR A 118 8.88 8.59 9.17
C THR A 118 8.66 7.71 10.41
N PRO A 119 8.17 8.25 11.55
CA PRO A 119 7.93 7.45 12.75
C PRO A 119 6.78 6.46 12.54
N ILE A 120 6.76 5.39 13.30
CA ILE A 120 5.59 4.49 13.38
C ILE A 120 4.53 5.15 14.24
N CYS A 121 3.28 5.08 13.82
CA CYS A 121 2.16 5.60 14.58
C CYS A 121 1.99 4.85 15.92
N PRO A 122 1.50 5.50 16.98
CA PRO A 122 1.22 4.84 18.24
C PRO A 122 0.12 3.78 18.07
N GLU A 123 0.32 2.63 18.73
CA GLU A 123 -0.65 1.54 18.72
C GLU A 123 -1.89 1.83 19.58
N GLY A 124 -3.03 1.24 19.24
CA GLY A 124 -4.27 1.33 20.03
C GLY A 124 -4.95 2.70 20.01
N VAL A 125 -4.54 3.56 19.10
CA VAL A 125 -5.17 4.88 18.88
C VAL A 125 -6.07 4.79 17.65
N ASN A 126 -7.26 5.39 17.72
CA ASN A 126 -8.16 5.49 16.57
C ASN A 126 -7.45 6.18 15.41
N THR A 127 -7.64 5.67 14.19
CA THR A 127 -6.93 6.17 13.00
C THR A 127 -7.13 7.66 12.76
N ARG A 128 -8.28 8.23 13.14
CA ARG A 128 -8.59 9.65 13.00
C ARG A 128 -7.83 10.54 14.00
N ASP A 129 -7.42 9.97 15.14
CA ASP A 129 -6.73 10.69 16.22
C ASP A 129 -5.20 10.57 16.11
N LEU A 130 -4.71 9.77 15.17
CA LEU A 130 -3.28 9.57 14.95
C LEU A 130 -2.61 10.81 14.34
N PRO A 131 -1.31 11.06 14.64
CA PRO A 131 -0.53 12.07 13.94
C PRO A 131 -0.54 11.86 12.43
N VAL A 132 -0.59 12.93 11.65
CA VAL A 132 -0.65 12.84 10.18
C VAL A 132 0.68 12.41 9.55
N ASP A 133 1.79 12.57 10.26
CA ASP A 133 3.17 12.41 9.79
C ASP A 133 3.82 11.09 10.24
N CYS A 134 3.01 10.06 10.58
CA CYS A 134 3.50 8.75 10.96
C CYS A 134 3.09 7.66 9.96
N TYR A 135 3.81 6.53 9.97
CA TYR A 135 3.47 5.32 9.25
C TYR A 135 2.47 4.50 10.06
N GLU A 136 1.29 4.30 9.52
CA GLU A 136 0.22 3.54 10.17
C GLU A 136 0.25 2.07 9.73
N GLU A 137 0.33 1.15 10.70
CA GLU A 137 0.41 -0.29 10.46
C GLU A 137 -0.91 -1.00 10.68
N ALA A 138 -1.21 -1.95 9.80
CA ALA A 138 -2.20 -3.00 9.97
C ALA A 138 -1.53 -4.34 9.72
N THR A 139 -1.26 -5.12 10.76
CA THR A 139 -0.47 -6.36 10.68
C THR A 139 -1.24 -7.58 10.18
N ASN A 140 -2.55 -7.43 10.00
CA ASN A 140 -3.43 -8.43 9.39
C ASN A 140 -4.66 -7.75 8.77
N PRO A 141 -5.45 -8.45 7.95
CA PRO A 141 -6.59 -7.84 7.27
C PRO A 141 -7.70 -7.35 8.20
N ASN A 142 -7.93 -7.98 9.36
CA ASN A 142 -8.97 -7.51 10.28
C ASN A 142 -8.62 -6.12 10.83
N ILE A 143 -7.37 -5.92 11.22
CA ILE A 143 -6.89 -4.60 11.68
C ILE A 143 -7.00 -3.56 10.54
N LEU A 144 -6.69 -3.97 9.29
CA LEU A 144 -6.88 -3.08 8.14
C LEU A 144 -8.34 -2.66 8.00
N PHE A 145 -9.28 -3.61 8.05
CA PHE A 145 -10.71 -3.31 7.93
C PHE A 145 -11.24 -2.50 9.12
N GLU A 146 -10.79 -2.77 10.33
CA GLU A 146 -11.13 -1.96 11.51
C GLU A 146 -10.72 -0.50 11.32
N LYS A 147 -9.47 -0.24 10.91
CA LYS A 147 -8.97 1.11 10.65
C LYS A 147 -9.69 1.80 9.50
N LEU A 148 -10.01 1.09 8.42
CA LEU A 148 -10.79 1.65 7.33
C LEU A 148 -12.22 2.02 7.76
N LYS A 149 -12.86 1.21 8.62
CA LYS A 149 -14.17 1.51 9.20
C LYS A 149 -14.13 2.69 10.19
N GLU A 150 -13.07 2.82 10.96
CA GLU A 150 -12.86 3.98 11.83
C GLU A 150 -12.77 5.29 11.02
N TRP A 151 -12.23 5.22 9.81
CA TRP A 151 -12.17 6.38 8.91
C TRP A 151 -13.55 6.77 8.37
N ASP A 152 -14.45 5.81 8.17
CA ASP A 152 -15.85 6.03 7.78
C ASP A 152 -16.01 6.77 6.43
N SER A 153 -15.17 6.44 5.46
CA SER A 153 -15.29 6.90 4.07
C SER A 153 -15.59 5.71 3.16
N PRO A 154 -16.39 5.84 2.11
CA PRO A 154 -16.68 4.74 1.21
C PRO A 154 -15.41 4.21 0.54
N TYR A 155 -15.15 2.92 0.71
CA TYR A 155 -13.99 2.24 0.14
C TYR A 155 -14.35 0.86 -0.40
N MET A 156 -13.47 0.34 -1.25
CA MET A 156 -13.51 -1.03 -1.77
C MET A 156 -12.14 -1.67 -1.58
N VAL A 157 -12.11 -2.96 -1.27
CA VAL A 157 -10.88 -3.73 -1.13
C VAL A 157 -10.85 -4.87 -2.14
N ILE A 158 -9.81 -4.95 -2.95
CA ILE A 158 -9.62 -5.98 -3.97
C ILE A 158 -8.37 -6.81 -3.61
N PRO A 159 -8.52 -8.06 -3.12
CA PRO A 159 -7.39 -8.94 -2.88
C PRO A 159 -6.84 -9.51 -4.18
N HIS A 160 -5.51 -9.71 -4.22
CA HIS A 160 -4.84 -10.39 -5.32
C HIS A 160 -3.57 -11.11 -4.84
N GLY A 161 -2.94 -11.91 -5.74
CA GLY A 161 -1.74 -12.67 -5.42
C GLY A 161 -1.91 -13.61 -4.23
N THR A 162 -3.08 -14.28 -4.14
CA THR A 162 -3.51 -14.92 -2.90
C THR A 162 -3.03 -16.35 -2.75
N THR A 163 -2.83 -17.11 -3.84
CA THR A 163 -2.55 -18.55 -3.75
C THR A 163 -1.22 -18.96 -4.35
N TRP A 164 -0.78 -18.28 -5.39
CA TRP A 164 0.47 -18.62 -6.07
C TRP A 164 1.14 -17.35 -6.59
N GLY A 165 2.44 -17.24 -6.38
CA GLY A 165 3.21 -16.10 -6.82
C GLY A 165 4.61 -16.06 -6.24
N PHE A 166 5.37 -15.06 -6.63
CA PHE A 166 6.78 -14.92 -6.28
C PHE A 166 7.03 -14.86 -4.76
N TYR A 167 6.11 -14.23 -4.03
CA TYR A 167 6.21 -14.07 -2.56
C TYR A 167 5.32 -15.03 -1.78
N THR A 168 4.49 -15.82 -2.47
CA THR A 168 3.48 -16.65 -1.81
C THR A 168 4.10 -17.96 -1.32
N PRO A 169 4.07 -18.27 0.00
CA PRO A 169 4.55 -19.54 0.51
C PRO A 169 3.79 -20.72 -0.10
N PRO A 170 4.46 -21.88 -0.33
CA PRO A 170 3.85 -23.03 -1.00
C PRO A 170 2.58 -23.59 -0.34
N THR A 171 2.38 -23.31 0.94
CA THR A 171 1.24 -23.80 1.73
C THR A 171 0.16 -22.73 1.96
N SER A 172 0.28 -21.58 1.32
CA SER A 172 -0.79 -20.55 1.35
C SER A 172 -2.02 -21.06 0.61
N ASP A 173 -3.19 -20.76 1.15
CA ASP A 173 -4.47 -21.15 0.55
C ASP A 173 -5.48 -19.99 0.56
N TRP A 174 -6.61 -20.19 -0.14
CA TRP A 174 -7.66 -19.20 -0.25
C TRP A 174 -8.43 -18.95 1.05
N LYS A 175 -8.49 -19.94 1.94
CA LYS A 175 -9.30 -19.85 3.16
C LYS A 175 -8.90 -18.66 3.99
N LYS A 176 -7.60 -18.53 4.25
CA LYS A 176 -7.06 -17.50 5.09
C LYS A 176 -7.31 -16.10 4.51
N GLN A 177 -7.16 -15.95 3.21
CA GLN A 177 -7.16 -14.64 2.57
C GLN A 177 -8.54 -14.17 2.10
N LEU A 178 -9.41 -15.12 1.71
CA LEU A 178 -10.71 -14.83 1.10
C LEU A 178 -11.90 -15.29 1.95
N LYS A 179 -11.70 -16.09 2.99
CA LYS A 179 -12.76 -16.60 3.86
C LYS A 179 -12.62 -16.15 5.30
N GLU A 180 -11.48 -16.42 5.92
CA GLU A 180 -11.25 -16.13 7.35
C GLU A 180 -11.06 -14.64 7.64
N PHE A 181 -10.47 -13.92 6.68
CA PHE A 181 -10.14 -12.51 6.76
C PHE A 181 -10.82 -11.70 5.65
N LYS A 182 -12.09 -12.00 5.40
CA LYS A 182 -12.92 -11.30 4.43
C LYS A 182 -13.83 -10.28 5.11
N ASP A 183 -13.92 -9.11 4.53
CA ASP A 183 -14.94 -8.12 4.87
C ASP A 183 -16.01 -8.09 3.77
N ASP A 184 -17.23 -8.55 4.10
CA ASP A 184 -18.31 -8.71 3.12
C ASP A 184 -18.86 -7.37 2.60
N GLU A 185 -18.63 -6.27 3.32
CA GLU A 185 -19.13 -4.95 2.95
C GLU A 185 -18.25 -4.26 1.92
N SER A 186 -16.92 -4.47 2.00
CA SER A 186 -15.95 -3.79 1.13
C SER A 186 -15.25 -4.71 0.13
N GLN A 187 -15.21 -6.04 0.38
CA GLN A 187 -14.48 -7.02 -0.42
C GLN A 187 -15.43 -7.87 -1.25
N PHE A 188 -15.98 -7.32 -2.31
CA PHE A 188 -16.91 -8.00 -3.23
C PHE A 188 -16.30 -8.31 -4.60
N LEU A 189 -15.06 -7.91 -4.85
CA LEU A 189 -14.25 -8.25 -6.01
C LEU A 189 -12.95 -8.89 -5.57
N PHE A 190 -12.34 -9.68 -6.42
CA PHE A 190 -10.96 -10.14 -6.29
C PHE A 190 -10.29 -10.21 -7.67
N GLU A 191 -9.00 -10.01 -7.69
CA GLU A 191 -8.20 -10.11 -8.90
C GLU A 191 -7.79 -11.55 -9.14
N ILE A 192 -8.04 -12.07 -10.35
CA ILE A 192 -7.76 -13.47 -10.68
C ILE A 192 -6.25 -13.69 -10.84
N TYR A 193 -5.57 -12.77 -11.51
CA TYR A 193 -4.12 -12.83 -11.69
C TYR A 193 -3.49 -11.44 -11.84
N SER A 194 -2.24 -11.31 -11.39
CA SER A 194 -1.44 -10.10 -11.51
C SER A 194 0.04 -10.44 -11.65
N GLY A 195 0.90 -9.45 -11.66
CA GLY A 195 2.35 -9.62 -11.59
C GLY A 195 2.83 -10.23 -10.25
N HIS A 196 2.03 -10.14 -9.19
CA HIS A 196 2.32 -10.73 -7.89
C HIS A 196 1.95 -12.20 -7.77
N GLY A 197 1.12 -12.71 -8.66
CA GLY A 197 0.71 -14.09 -8.65
C GLY A 197 -0.72 -14.29 -9.16
N ASN A 198 -1.18 -15.51 -9.04
CA ASN A 198 -2.49 -15.89 -9.50
C ASN A 198 -3.37 -16.36 -8.33
N SER A 199 -4.66 -16.12 -8.43
CA SER A 199 -5.67 -16.49 -7.43
C SER A 199 -6.58 -17.61 -7.91
N GLU A 200 -6.42 -18.10 -9.13
CA GLU A 200 -7.25 -19.14 -9.72
C GLU A 200 -6.77 -20.55 -9.43
N GLU A 201 -5.50 -20.72 -9.06
CA GLU A 201 -4.96 -22.04 -8.73
C GLU A 201 -5.40 -22.46 -7.33
N TYR A 202 -6.17 -23.55 -7.26
CA TYR A 202 -6.57 -24.15 -5.99
C TYR A 202 -5.45 -25.01 -5.41
N ARG A 203 -5.09 -24.75 -4.16
CA ARG A 203 -4.15 -25.53 -3.36
C ARG A 203 -4.76 -25.98 -2.06
#